data_be73df663540cf4a2e4c60546e984657
#
_entry.id   be73df663540cf4a2e4c60546e984657
#
_cell.length_a   1.000
_cell.length_b   1.000
_cell.length_c   1.000
_cell.angle_alpha   90.00
_cell.angle_beta   90.00
_cell.angle_gamma   90.00
#
_symmetry.space_group_name_H-M   'P 1'
#
loop_
_entity.id
_entity.type
_entity.pdbx_description
1 polymer ?
#
loop_
_entity_poly.entity_id
_entity_poly.type
_entity_poly.pdbx_seq_one_letter_code
_entity_poly.pdbx_strand_id
1 'polypeptide(L)'
;MITFKIGILAMGATNNSIAANFVLGMANLVFPDYTIERWHTVLVAYLVAFMATAINIWGPHLLHRISRFILIWNVGSFLITTIVLLATNDHKQPASFVFSEFQNFSGWGSSMAAIVGILQACFGMCCYDAPSHMTEEMKSASKEAPKAIILSVVLGAVTGFAFLLTLCFCIGDISNTANTSTGVPVIQVFYDSTGSKVGTCFLASMIAIIVIVAGNNLLAEGSRSVYAFSRDHGLPFSHIFSRVDSKRHVPVNAVLLTLVVQLALDAIDFGTTTGFETVIAISTEGFCKSCHVTFSFLHCE
;
A
#
# COMPACT_ATOMS: atom_id res chain seq x y z
N MET A 1 -6.76 -14.31 14.52
CA MET A 1 -6.51 -14.98 13.23
C MET A 1 -7.47 -14.57 12.12
N ILE A 2 -8.80 -14.57 12.31
CA ILE A 2 -9.78 -14.09 11.30
C ILE A 2 -9.60 -12.60 10.98
N THR A 3 -9.47 -11.76 12.00
CA THR A 3 -9.29 -10.30 11.87
C THR A 3 -8.08 -9.94 11.01
N PHE A 4 -6.96 -10.64 11.18
CA PHE A 4 -5.75 -10.47 10.40
C PHE A 4 -5.99 -10.77 8.90
N LYS A 5 -6.71 -11.84 8.59
CA LYS A 5 -7.01 -12.21 7.19
C LYS A 5 -7.90 -11.18 6.49
N ILE A 6 -8.86 -10.60 7.23
CA ILE A 6 -9.66 -9.47 6.74
C ILE A 6 -8.75 -8.26 6.48
N GLY A 7 -7.77 -8.00 7.36
CA GLY A 7 -6.79 -6.93 7.18
C GLY A 7 -5.98 -7.05 5.88
N ILE A 8 -5.45 -8.24 5.55
CA ILE A 8 -4.71 -8.46 4.29
C ILE A 8 -5.60 -8.24 3.07
N LEU A 9 -6.84 -8.73 3.10
CA LEU A 9 -7.78 -8.55 1.98
C LEU A 9 -8.14 -7.07 1.79
N ALA A 10 -8.39 -6.36 2.88
CA ALA A 10 -8.66 -4.92 2.87
C ALA A 10 -7.44 -4.11 2.41
N MET A 11 -6.22 -4.50 2.82
CA MET A 11 -4.98 -3.87 2.37
C MET A 11 -4.80 -4.02 0.85
N GLY A 12 -5.15 -5.18 0.30
CA GLY A 12 -5.12 -5.39 -1.15
C GLY A 12 -6.08 -4.46 -1.90
N ALA A 13 -7.31 -4.29 -1.43
CA ALA A 13 -8.28 -3.35 -1.99
C ALA A 13 -7.79 -1.90 -1.87
N THR A 14 -7.36 -1.48 -0.68
CA THR A 14 -6.76 -0.16 -0.46
C THR A 14 -5.64 0.13 -1.46
N ASN A 15 -4.77 -0.85 -1.69
CA ASN A 15 -3.64 -0.69 -2.59
C ASN A 15 -4.07 -0.55 -4.07
N ASN A 16 -5.13 -1.26 -4.50
CA ASN A 16 -5.70 -1.11 -5.84
C ASN A 16 -6.25 0.31 -6.05
N SER A 17 -6.96 0.85 -5.06
CA SER A 17 -7.49 2.22 -5.09
C SER A 17 -6.37 3.27 -5.07
N ILE A 18 -5.30 3.06 -4.28
CA ILE A 18 -4.11 3.96 -4.31
C ILE A 18 -3.47 3.94 -5.71
N ALA A 19 -3.30 2.77 -6.33
CA ALA A 19 -2.77 2.67 -7.68
C ALA A 19 -3.64 3.42 -8.69
N ALA A 20 -4.97 3.29 -8.59
CA ALA A 20 -5.92 4.00 -9.42
C ALA A 20 -5.81 5.52 -9.26
N ASN A 21 -5.71 6.00 -8.01
CA ASN A 21 -5.56 7.42 -7.72
C ASN A 21 -4.27 8.00 -8.32
N PHE A 22 -3.14 7.28 -8.26
CA PHE A 22 -1.91 7.73 -8.91
C PHE A 22 -2.05 7.83 -10.43
N VAL A 23 -2.68 6.84 -11.07
CA VAL A 23 -2.91 6.85 -12.53
C VAL A 23 -3.81 8.01 -12.94
N LEU A 24 -4.93 8.20 -12.23
CA LEU A 24 -5.90 9.26 -12.52
C LEU A 24 -5.36 10.65 -12.17
N GLY A 25 -4.60 10.77 -11.07
CA GLY A 25 -3.93 12.01 -10.69
C GLY A 25 -2.92 12.47 -11.74
N MET A 26 -2.13 11.55 -12.31
CA MET A 26 -1.25 11.87 -13.44
C MET A 26 -2.05 12.29 -14.69
N ALA A 27 -3.17 11.62 -14.97
CA ALA A 27 -4.04 11.98 -16.08
C ALA A 27 -4.63 13.40 -15.93
N ASN A 28 -5.11 13.75 -14.73
CA ASN A 28 -5.64 15.09 -14.43
C ASN A 28 -4.54 16.16 -14.53
N LEU A 29 -3.30 15.87 -14.09
CA LEU A 29 -2.18 16.80 -14.23
C LEU A 29 -1.85 17.13 -15.69
N VAL A 30 -1.92 16.13 -16.58
CA VAL A 30 -1.65 16.30 -18.01
C VAL A 30 -2.81 17.01 -18.70
N PHE A 31 -4.04 16.59 -18.41
CA PHE A 31 -5.29 17.07 -18.97
C PHE A 31 -6.11 17.82 -17.91
N PRO A 32 -5.92 19.12 -17.70
CA PRO A 32 -6.61 19.87 -16.64
C PRO A 32 -8.13 19.91 -16.76
N ASP A 33 -8.66 19.74 -17.97
CA ASP A 33 -10.10 19.70 -18.24
C ASP A 33 -10.74 18.36 -17.82
N TYR A 34 -9.92 17.35 -17.51
CA TYR A 34 -10.39 16.05 -17.06
C TYR A 34 -10.72 16.08 -15.57
N THR A 35 -12.00 15.91 -15.23
CA THR A 35 -12.44 15.79 -13.85
C THR A 35 -12.45 14.33 -13.42
N ILE A 36 -11.81 14.04 -12.28
CA ILE A 36 -11.78 12.68 -11.72
C ILE A 36 -13.13 12.42 -11.05
N GLU A 37 -13.89 11.47 -11.61
CA GLU A 37 -15.12 10.97 -10.99
C GLU A 37 -14.87 9.65 -10.26
N ARG A 38 -15.67 9.33 -9.24
CA ARG A 38 -15.50 8.14 -8.41
C ARG A 38 -15.51 6.83 -9.18
N TRP A 39 -16.39 6.74 -10.18
CA TRP A 39 -16.47 5.54 -11.01
C TRP A 39 -15.20 5.30 -11.85
N HIS A 40 -14.45 6.36 -12.20
CA HIS A 40 -13.14 6.23 -12.85
C HIS A 40 -12.16 5.50 -11.92
N THR A 41 -12.10 5.92 -10.65
CA THR A 41 -11.21 5.32 -9.65
C THR A 41 -11.52 3.83 -9.47
N VAL A 42 -12.80 3.49 -9.30
CA VAL A 42 -13.20 2.08 -9.10
C VAL A 42 -12.91 1.23 -10.33
N LEU A 43 -13.17 1.74 -11.54
CA LEU A 43 -12.87 0.98 -12.77
C LEU A 43 -11.37 0.75 -12.95
N VAL A 44 -10.53 1.75 -12.67
CA VAL A 44 -9.08 1.58 -12.76
C VAL A 44 -8.58 0.64 -11.65
N ALA A 45 -9.11 0.71 -10.43
CA ALA A 45 -8.81 -0.22 -9.35
C ALA A 45 -9.18 -1.66 -9.75
N TYR A 46 -10.34 -1.88 -10.35
CA TYR A 46 -10.75 -3.17 -10.88
C TYR A 46 -9.81 -3.67 -11.96
N LEU A 47 -9.38 -2.81 -12.89
CA LEU A 47 -8.41 -3.17 -13.91
C LEU A 47 -7.09 -3.66 -13.27
N VAL A 48 -6.58 -2.95 -12.26
CA VAL A 48 -5.38 -3.33 -11.50
C VAL A 48 -5.57 -4.69 -10.81
N ALA A 49 -6.72 -4.91 -10.14
CA ALA A 49 -7.05 -6.16 -9.48
C ALA A 49 -7.14 -7.34 -10.46
N PHE A 50 -7.76 -7.14 -11.64
CA PHE A 50 -7.83 -8.16 -12.68
C PHE A 50 -6.44 -8.47 -13.27
N MET A 51 -5.61 -7.46 -13.52
CA MET A 51 -4.22 -7.67 -13.97
C MET A 51 -3.41 -8.45 -12.94
N ALA A 52 -3.50 -8.09 -11.66
CA ALA A 52 -2.84 -8.81 -10.57
C ALA A 52 -3.33 -10.27 -10.50
N THR A 53 -4.64 -10.50 -10.63
CA THR A 53 -5.22 -11.85 -10.66
C THR A 53 -4.70 -12.67 -11.85
N ALA A 54 -4.64 -12.07 -13.02
CA ALA A 54 -4.11 -12.72 -14.22
C ALA A 54 -2.65 -13.15 -14.02
N ILE A 55 -1.80 -12.26 -13.47
CA ILE A 55 -0.40 -12.58 -13.19
C ILE A 55 -0.29 -13.71 -12.16
N ASN A 56 -1.10 -13.70 -11.11
CA ASN A 56 -1.07 -14.73 -10.07
C ASN A 56 -1.54 -16.10 -10.57
N ILE A 57 -2.50 -16.16 -11.50
CA ILE A 57 -3.03 -17.44 -12.03
C ILE A 57 -2.16 -17.99 -13.16
N TRP A 58 -1.72 -17.15 -14.09
CA TRP A 58 -1.02 -17.61 -15.32
C TRP A 58 0.49 -17.39 -15.28
N GLY A 59 0.97 -16.50 -14.40
CA GLY A 59 2.38 -16.11 -14.37
C GLY A 59 3.08 -16.27 -13.03
N PRO A 60 2.92 -17.37 -12.25
CA PRO A 60 3.59 -17.49 -10.94
C PRO A 60 5.13 -17.40 -11.04
N HIS A 61 5.71 -17.83 -12.15
CA HIS A 61 7.16 -17.67 -12.40
C HIS A 61 7.57 -16.20 -12.61
N LEU A 62 6.66 -15.40 -13.19
CA LEU A 62 6.86 -13.97 -13.39
C LEU A 62 6.84 -13.22 -12.06
N LEU A 63 6.00 -13.63 -11.11
CA LEU A 63 5.90 -13.05 -9.78
C LEU A 63 7.26 -12.98 -9.07
N HIS A 64 8.03 -14.06 -9.10
CA HIS A 64 9.37 -14.10 -8.50
C HIS A 64 10.37 -13.13 -9.17
N ARG A 65 10.32 -13.00 -10.49
CA ARG A 65 11.17 -12.03 -11.22
C ARG A 65 10.76 -10.59 -10.92
N ILE A 66 9.46 -10.32 -10.93
CA ILE A 66 8.91 -9.00 -10.60
C ILE A 66 9.29 -8.61 -9.17
N SER A 67 9.14 -9.50 -8.19
CA SER A 67 9.48 -9.23 -6.79
C SER A 67 10.96 -8.95 -6.58
N ARG A 68 11.86 -9.57 -7.34
CA ARG A 68 13.29 -9.25 -7.31
C ARG A 68 13.60 -7.90 -7.97
N PHE A 69 12.98 -7.62 -9.10
CA PHE A 69 13.14 -6.34 -9.80
C PHE A 69 12.64 -5.17 -8.96
N ILE A 70 11.47 -5.33 -8.33
CA ILE A 70 10.85 -4.23 -7.57
C ILE A 70 11.67 -3.81 -6.36
N LEU A 71 12.47 -4.68 -5.76
CA LEU A 71 13.39 -4.31 -4.67
C LEU A 71 14.41 -3.28 -5.15
N ILE A 72 15.05 -3.54 -6.29
CA ILE A 72 16.03 -2.62 -6.88
C ILE A 72 15.34 -1.34 -7.35
N TRP A 73 14.16 -1.49 -7.97
CA TRP A 73 13.34 -0.36 -8.42
C TRP A 73 12.91 0.55 -7.26
N ASN A 74 12.51 -0.03 -6.12
CA ASN A 74 12.09 0.74 -4.95
C ASN A 74 13.22 1.59 -4.40
N VAL A 75 14.41 0.99 -4.17
CA VAL A 75 15.58 1.73 -3.69
C VAL A 75 16.01 2.79 -4.71
N GLY A 76 16.03 2.45 -5.99
CA GLY A 76 16.36 3.39 -7.07
C GLY A 76 15.38 4.56 -7.15
N SER A 77 14.07 4.27 -7.10
CA SER A 77 13.00 5.28 -7.12
C SER A 77 13.08 6.21 -5.91
N PHE A 78 13.32 5.66 -4.72
CA PHE A 78 13.53 6.45 -3.52
C PHE A 78 14.69 7.43 -3.68
N LEU A 79 15.85 6.94 -4.13
CA LEU A 79 17.04 7.81 -4.32
C LEU A 79 16.80 8.88 -5.37
N ILE A 80 16.28 8.50 -6.54
CA ILE A 80 15.99 9.43 -7.63
C ILE A 80 14.99 10.50 -7.18
N THR A 81 13.87 10.10 -6.57
CA THR A 81 12.84 11.04 -6.14
C THR A 81 13.38 12.00 -5.07
N THR A 82 14.09 11.48 -4.06
CA THR A 82 14.69 12.30 -3.00
C THR A 82 15.71 13.30 -3.57
N ILE A 83 16.62 12.86 -4.44
CA ILE A 83 17.64 13.72 -5.04
C ILE A 83 16.99 14.78 -5.92
N VAL A 84 16.03 14.39 -6.77
CA VAL A 84 15.35 15.35 -7.67
C VAL A 84 14.60 16.39 -6.86
N LEU A 85 13.79 16.02 -5.86
CA LEU A 85 13.05 16.97 -5.03
C LEU A 85 13.97 17.95 -4.32
N LEU A 86 15.07 17.46 -3.73
CA LEU A 86 16.02 18.33 -3.04
C LEU A 86 16.82 19.22 -3.98
N ALA A 87 17.06 18.80 -5.23
CA ALA A 87 17.82 19.55 -6.21
C ALA A 87 16.97 20.59 -6.95
N THR A 88 15.69 20.28 -7.24
CA THR A 88 14.83 21.15 -8.05
C THR A 88 13.98 22.13 -7.24
N ASN A 89 13.76 21.86 -5.95
CA ASN A 89 12.98 22.76 -5.12
C ASN A 89 13.83 23.97 -4.66
N ASP A 90 13.48 25.15 -5.18
CA ASP A 90 14.14 26.40 -4.83
C ASP A 90 13.67 27.00 -3.49
N HIS A 91 12.46 26.65 -3.05
CA HIS A 91 11.82 27.19 -1.85
C HIS A 91 11.62 26.11 -0.78
N LYS A 92 12.72 25.72 -0.11
CA LYS A 92 12.66 24.73 0.98
C LYS A 92 12.11 25.36 2.25
N GLN A 93 11.24 24.61 2.93
CA GLN A 93 10.72 24.99 4.24
C GLN A 93 11.84 25.07 5.28
N PRO A 94 11.78 26.01 6.22
CA PRO A 94 12.79 26.12 7.29
C PRO A 94 12.68 24.92 8.25
N ALA A 95 13.80 24.59 8.91
CA ALA A 95 13.83 23.49 9.86
C ALA A 95 12.84 23.66 11.03
N SER A 96 12.55 24.91 11.44
CA SER A 96 11.51 25.21 12.45
C SER A 96 10.14 24.73 12.03
N PHE A 97 9.76 24.89 10.75
CA PHE A 97 8.51 24.39 10.20
C PHE A 97 8.44 22.85 10.28
N VAL A 98 9.51 22.18 9.89
CA VAL A 98 9.52 20.70 9.81
C VAL A 98 9.53 20.05 11.20
N PHE A 99 10.22 20.63 12.18
CA PHE A 99 10.46 20.00 13.48
C PHE A 99 9.69 20.61 14.66
N SER A 100 9.20 21.85 14.53
CA SER A 100 8.61 22.56 15.67
C SER A 100 7.16 22.98 15.46
N GLU A 101 6.73 23.14 14.20
CA GLU A 101 5.34 23.52 13.92
C GLU A 101 4.42 22.31 13.87
N PHE A 102 3.35 22.35 14.65
CA PHE A 102 2.27 21.38 14.61
C PHE A 102 1.02 22.01 13.99
N GLN A 103 0.73 21.65 12.76
CA GLN A 103 -0.44 22.14 12.05
C GLN A 103 -1.58 21.12 12.14
N ASN A 104 -2.76 21.61 12.54
CA ASN A 104 -3.93 20.78 12.76
C ASN A 104 -5.10 21.29 11.92
N PHE A 105 -5.48 20.56 10.91
CA PHE A 105 -6.63 20.81 10.03
C PHE A 105 -7.78 19.82 10.27
N SER A 106 -7.69 18.95 11.29
CA SER A 106 -8.66 17.88 11.53
C SER A 106 -9.96 18.31 12.17
N GLY A 107 -10.04 19.56 12.70
CA GLY A 107 -11.17 20.02 13.51
C GLY A 107 -11.19 19.48 14.95
N TRP A 108 -10.29 18.57 15.31
CA TRP A 108 -10.13 18.02 16.66
C TRP A 108 -9.06 18.79 17.45
N GLY A 109 -9.05 18.65 18.78
CA GLY A 109 -7.96 19.20 19.60
C GLY A 109 -6.60 18.59 19.21
N SER A 110 -5.51 19.37 19.40
CA SER A 110 -4.14 18.98 18.92
C SER A 110 -3.68 17.62 19.44
N SER A 111 -4.02 17.25 20.68
CA SER A 111 -3.68 15.94 21.24
C SER A 111 -4.38 14.79 20.49
N MET A 112 -5.65 14.96 20.16
CA MET A 112 -6.41 13.97 19.43
C MET A 112 -5.93 13.86 17.97
N ALA A 113 -5.63 14.99 17.33
CA ALA A 113 -5.05 15.03 15.99
C ALA A 113 -3.70 14.30 15.92
N ALA A 114 -2.86 14.45 16.95
CA ALA A 114 -1.58 13.73 17.05
C ALA A 114 -1.79 12.20 17.15
N ILE A 115 -2.75 11.75 17.98
CA ILE A 115 -3.09 10.33 18.13
C ILE A 115 -3.58 9.74 16.78
N VAL A 116 -4.46 10.48 16.08
CA VAL A 116 -4.93 10.06 14.74
C VAL A 116 -3.79 10.02 13.73
N GLY A 117 -2.83 10.95 13.82
CA GLY A 117 -1.64 10.95 12.98
C GLY A 117 -0.74 9.71 13.16
N ILE A 118 -0.70 9.14 14.37
CA ILE A 118 0.03 7.88 14.63
C ILE A 118 -0.58 6.72 13.83
N LEU A 119 -1.89 6.70 13.60
CA LEU A 119 -2.54 5.67 12.78
C LEU A 119 -1.95 5.62 11.36
N GLN A 120 -1.66 6.77 10.77
CA GLN A 120 -1.01 6.85 9.45
C GLN A 120 0.41 6.30 9.48
N ALA A 121 1.17 6.55 10.55
CA ALA A 121 2.50 5.95 10.73
C ALA A 121 2.40 4.42 10.87
N CYS A 122 1.41 3.91 11.57
CA CYS A 122 1.13 2.47 11.68
C CYS A 122 0.81 1.85 10.31
N PHE A 123 0.04 2.54 9.46
CA PHE A 123 -0.24 2.09 8.10
C PHE A 123 1.04 1.97 7.28
N GLY A 124 1.94 2.95 7.35
CA GLY A 124 3.22 2.93 6.64
C GLY A 124 4.17 1.79 7.05
N MET A 125 3.97 1.22 8.24
CA MET A 125 4.76 0.09 8.77
C MET A 125 4.00 -1.24 8.72
N CYS A 126 2.85 -1.34 8.05
CA CYS A 126 2.12 -2.59 7.88
C CYS A 126 2.88 -3.60 6.99
N CYS A 127 2.47 -4.87 7.04
CA CYS A 127 3.00 -5.96 6.20
C CYS A 127 4.47 -6.33 6.44
N TYR A 128 5.11 -5.88 7.52
CA TYR A 128 6.47 -6.29 7.87
C TYR A 128 6.57 -7.78 8.25
N ASP A 129 5.46 -8.37 8.63
CA ASP A 129 5.33 -9.77 9.04
C ASP A 129 5.05 -10.74 7.86
N ALA A 130 4.93 -10.22 6.63
CA ALA A 130 4.70 -11.02 5.42
C ALA A 130 5.63 -12.26 5.29
N PRO A 131 6.95 -12.20 5.63
CA PRO A 131 7.80 -13.37 5.61
C PRO A 131 7.35 -14.50 6.56
N SER A 132 6.65 -14.19 7.65
CA SER A 132 6.14 -15.20 8.58
C SER A 132 5.03 -16.06 7.98
N HIS A 133 4.28 -15.53 7.02
CA HIS A 133 3.19 -16.23 6.32
C HIS A 133 3.69 -17.10 5.16
N MET A 134 4.94 -16.91 4.76
CA MET A 134 5.59 -17.66 3.68
C MET A 134 6.63 -18.66 4.19
N THR A 135 6.67 -18.94 5.48
CA THR A 135 7.66 -19.84 6.09
C THR A 135 7.65 -21.26 5.52
N GLU A 136 6.49 -21.74 5.08
CA GLU A 136 6.34 -23.07 4.44
C GLU A 136 7.08 -23.15 3.09
N GLU A 137 7.28 -22.01 2.42
CA GLU A 137 7.97 -21.93 1.11
C GLU A 137 9.46 -21.58 1.25
N MET A 138 9.93 -21.23 2.47
CA MET A 138 11.29 -20.76 2.71
C MET A 138 12.23 -21.90 3.14
N LYS A 139 13.43 -21.90 2.53
CA LYS A 139 14.52 -22.75 3.04
C LYS A 139 15.06 -22.15 4.34
N SER A 140 15.22 -22.98 5.38
CA SER A 140 15.73 -22.56 6.70
C SER A 140 14.89 -21.42 7.32
N ALA A 141 13.57 -21.52 7.25
CA ALA A 141 12.62 -20.48 7.68
C ALA A 141 12.89 -19.93 9.08
N SER A 142 13.29 -20.80 10.04
CA SER A 142 13.59 -20.42 11.43
C SER A 142 14.71 -19.36 11.57
N LYS A 143 15.62 -19.27 10.60
CA LYS A 143 16.72 -18.29 10.59
C LYS A 143 16.47 -17.14 9.62
N GLU A 144 15.91 -17.43 8.44
CA GLU A 144 15.77 -16.42 7.38
C GLU A 144 14.52 -15.55 7.53
N ALA A 145 13.41 -16.08 8.09
CA ALA A 145 12.21 -15.26 8.29
C ALA A 145 12.43 -14.13 9.32
N PRO A 146 13.00 -14.35 10.51
CA PRO A 146 13.29 -13.25 11.44
C PRO A 146 14.25 -12.20 10.87
N LYS A 147 15.29 -12.63 10.12
CA LYS A 147 16.20 -11.68 9.47
C LYS A 147 15.49 -10.82 8.43
N ALA A 148 14.63 -11.43 7.61
CA ALA A 148 13.86 -10.72 6.60
C ALA A 148 12.92 -9.69 7.24
N ILE A 149 12.25 -10.03 8.35
CA ILE A 149 11.39 -9.12 9.10
C ILE A 149 12.19 -7.94 9.64
N ILE A 150 13.30 -8.19 10.34
CA ILE A 150 14.15 -7.13 10.91
C ILE A 150 14.68 -6.22 9.80
N LEU A 151 15.19 -6.80 8.71
CA LEU A 151 15.72 -6.04 7.59
C LEU A 151 14.64 -5.18 6.92
N SER A 152 13.43 -5.70 6.73
CA SER A 152 12.31 -4.94 6.15
C SER A 152 11.90 -3.76 7.03
N VAL A 153 11.83 -3.95 8.36
CA VAL A 153 11.52 -2.88 9.31
C VAL A 153 12.59 -1.80 9.31
N VAL A 154 13.87 -2.18 9.40
CA VAL A 154 14.98 -1.21 9.42
C VAL A 154 15.06 -0.45 8.10
N LEU A 155 15.00 -1.14 6.98
CA LEU A 155 15.02 -0.51 5.65
C LEU A 155 13.83 0.43 5.47
N GLY A 156 12.62 -0.02 5.80
CA GLY A 156 11.40 0.77 5.72
C GLY A 156 11.44 2.00 6.63
N ALA A 157 11.91 1.86 7.86
CA ALA A 157 12.04 2.98 8.79
C ALA A 157 13.03 4.03 8.29
N VAL A 158 14.22 3.61 7.85
CA VAL A 158 15.27 4.56 7.39
C VAL A 158 14.84 5.26 6.10
N THR A 159 14.41 4.50 5.08
CA THR A 159 14.03 5.10 3.80
C THR A 159 12.73 5.88 3.90
N GLY A 160 11.74 5.38 4.65
CA GLY A 160 10.47 6.06 4.86
C GLY A 160 10.64 7.37 5.63
N PHE A 161 11.43 7.37 6.71
CA PHE A 161 11.73 8.59 7.48
C PHE A 161 12.47 9.63 6.63
N ALA A 162 13.50 9.23 5.89
CA ALA A 162 14.23 10.12 5.01
C ALA A 162 13.33 10.70 3.90
N PHE A 163 12.43 9.89 3.33
CA PHE A 163 11.48 10.35 2.31
C PHE A 163 10.45 11.33 2.88
N LEU A 164 9.87 11.03 4.06
CA LEU A 164 8.94 11.94 4.73
C LEU A 164 9.60 13.29 5.09
N LEU A 165 10.83 13.26 5.60
CA LEU A 165 11.59 14.50 5.83
C LEU A 165 11.78 15.29 4.53
N THR A 166 12.14 14.62 3.44
CA THR A 166 12.28 15.26 2.14
C THR A 166 10.98 15.92 1.70
N LEU A 167 9.84 15.22 1.82
CA LEU A 167 8.53 15.79 1.51
C LEU A 167 8.20 17.01 2.40
N CYS A 168 8.47 16.93 3.70
CA CYS A 168 8.23 18.05 4.63
C CYS A 168 9.07 19.29 4.30
N PHE A 169 10.31 19.10 3.84
CA PHE A 169 11.15 20.23 3.40
C PHE A 169 10.72 20.78 2.04
N CYS A 170 10.14 19.96 1.18
CA CYS A 170 9.75 20.33 -0.17
C CYS A 170 8.27 20.74 -0.32
N ILE A 171 7.46 20.57 0.73
CA ILE A 171 6.04 20.95 0.68
C ILE A 171 5.92 22.48 0.60
N GLY A 172 5.09 22.92 -0.33
CA GLY A 172 4.76 24.36 -0.46
C GLY A 172 3.68 24.78 0.52
N ASP A 173 2.57 25.31 0.01
CA ASP A 173 1.39 25.62 0.80
C ASP A 173 0.59 24.32 1.08
N ILE A 174 0.45 24.01 2.36
CA ILE A 174 -0.27 22.79 2.82
C ILE A 174 -1.73 22.83 2.37
N SER A 175 -2.38 23.98 2.40
CA SER A 175 -3.80 24.10 2.00
C SER A 175 -3.99 23.78 0.51
N ASN A 176 -3.11 24.27 -0.34
CA ASN A 176 -3.13 23.98 -1.77
C ASN A 176 -2.79 22.51 -2.05
N THR A 177 -1.82 21.98 -1.34
CA THR A 177 -1.39 20.59 -1.49
C THR A 177 -2.49 19.63 -1.03
N ALA A 178 -3.17 19.91 0.07
CA ALA A 178 -4.25 19.07 0.59
C ALA A 178 -5.51 19.07 -0.31
N ASN A 179 -5.82 20.21 -0.93
CA ASN A 179 -7.00 20.39 -1.79
C ASN A 179 -6.67 20.30 -3.29
N THR A 180 -5.61 19.60 -3.66
CA THR A 180 -5.20 19.49 -5.07
C THR A 180 -6.25 18.80 -5.93
N SER A 181 -6.43 19.29 -7.17
CA SER A 181 -7.33 18.71 -8.17
C SER A 181 -6.92 17.29 -8.59
N THR A 182 -5.65 16.93 -8.42
CA THR A 182 -5.13 15.60 -8.75
C THR A 182 -5.62 14.50 -7.79
N GLY A 183 -6.20 14.87 -6.64
CA GLY A 183 -6.62 13.94 -5.59
C GLY A 183 -5.47 13.24 -4.85
N VAL A 184 -4.22 13.47 -5.24
CA VAL A 184 -3.01 12.87 -4.64
C VAL A 184 -2.02 13.97 -4.25
N PRO A 185 -1.94 14.35 -2.96
CA PRO A 185 -1.09 15.45 -2.50
C PRO A 185 0.39 15.34 -2.91
N VAL A 186 0.93 14.13 -2.95
CA VAL A 186 2.34 13.88 -3.34
C VAL A 186 2.61 14.30 -4.78
N ILE A 187 1.66 14.14 -5.70
CA ILE A 187 1.79 14.60 -7.09
C ILE A 187 1.89 16.13 -7.14
N GLN A 188 1.14 16.83 -6.29
CA GLN A 188 1.22 18.29 -6.18
C GLN A 188 2.60 18.73 -5.66
N VAL A 189 3.13 18.09 -4.61
CA VAL A 189 4.48 18.38 -4.10
C VAL A 189 5.54 18.18 -5.18
N PHE A 190 5.41 17.14 -6.00
CA PHE A 190 6.32 16.90 -7.13
C PHE A 190 6.21 17.98 -8.19
N TYR A 191 5.01 18.44 -8.48
CA TYR A 191 4.76 19.50 -9.46
C TYR A 191 5.31 20.84 -8.97
N ASP A 192 5.03 21.20 -7.73
CA ASP A 192 5.52 22.44 -7.13
C ASP A 192 7.05 22.47 -7.03
N SER A 193 7.69 21.32 -6.80
CA SER A 193 9.15 21.20 -6.72
C SER A 193 9.85 21.19 -8.08
N THR A 194 9.25 20.56 -9.10
CA THR A 194 9.91 20.38 -10.42
C THR A 194 9.49 21.42 -11.45
N GLY A 195 8.35 22.09 -11.27
CA GLY A 195 7.77 23.02 -12.24
C GLY A 195 7.42 22.40 -13.60
N SER A 196 7.52 21.06 -13.74
CA SER A 196 7.38 20.36 -15.00
C SER A 196 6.36 19.23 -14.92
N LYS A 197 5.31 19.25 -15.76
CA LYS A 197 4.34 18.15 -15.86
C LYS A 197 5.02 16.81 -16.19
N VAL A 198 5.98 16.81 -17.11
CA VAL A 198 6.69 15.60 -17.54
C VAL A 198 7.55 15.04 -16.40
N GLY A 199 8.30 15.89 -15.70
CA GLY A 199 9.10 15.48 -14.54
C GLY A 199 8.23 14.90 -13.43
N THR A 200 7.13 15.56 -13.12
CA THR A 200 6.15 15.10 -12.13
C THR A 200 5.55 13.73 -12.50
N CYS A 201 5.10 13.57 -13.75
CA CYS A 201 4.56 12.29 -14.21
C CYS A 201 5.61 11.17 -14.16
N PHE A 202 6.88 11.48 -14.46
CA PHE A 202 7.97 10.51 -14.34
C PHE A 202 8.16 10.05 -12.90
N LEU A 203 8.26 10.97 -11.93
CA LEU A 203 8.40 10.64 -10.50
C LEU A 203 7.16 9.91 -9.97
N ALA A 204 5.96 10.36 -10.31
CA ALA A 204 4.71 9.72 -9.91
C ALA A 204 4.56 8.31 -10.51
N SER A 205 5.00 8.09 -11.76
CA SER A 205 4.98 6.76 -12.38
C SER A 205 5.91 5.76 -11.71
N MET A 206 7.06 6.22 -11.18
CA MET A 206 7.96 5.37 -10.40
C MET A 206 7.25 4.81 -9.16
N ILE A 207 6.50 5.65 -8.45
CA ILE A 207 5.71 5.25 -7.28
C ILE A 207 4.53 4.37 -7.71
N ALA A 208 3.81 4.75 -8.76
CA ALA A 208 2.66 3.98 -9.27
C ALA A 208 3.05 2.54 -9.61
N ILE A 209 4.22 2.31 -10.22
CA ILE A 209 4.73 0.96 -10.51
C ILE A 209 4.95 0.17 -9.21
N ILE A 210 5.52 0.79 -8.18
CA ILE A 210 5.72 0.14 -6.87
C ILE A 210 4.38 -0.28 -6.29
N VAL A 211 3.39 0.62 -6.29
CA VAL A 211 2.06 0.37 -5.74
C VAL A 211 1.35 -0.75 -6.51
N ILE A 212 1.38 -0.75 -7.85
CA ILE A 212 0.78 -1.81 -8.68
C ILE A 212 1.40 -3.17 -8.37
N VAL A 213 2.74 -3.24 -8.26
CA VAL A 213 3.43 -4.50 -7.93
C VAL A 213 3.16 -4.93 -6.50
N ALA A 214 3.06 -3.99 -5.55
CA ALA A 214 2.66 -4.29 -4.17
C ALA A 214 1.26 -4.91 -4.12
N GLY A 215 0.29 -4.37 -4.87
CA GLY A 215 -1.06 -4.94 -5.00
C GLY A 215 -1.07 -6.37 -5.52
N ASN A 216 -0.22 -6.66 -6.50
CA ASN A 216 -0.05 -8.01 -7.02
C ASN A 216 0.49 -8.98 -5.95
N ASN A 217 1.45 -8.54 -5.13
CA ASN A 217 2.00 -9.35 -4.04
C ASN A 217 0.99 -9.53 -2.89
N LEU A 218 0.22 -8.48 -2.55
CA LEU A 218 -0.85 -8.55 -1.54
C LEU A 218 -1.97 -9.52 -1.95
N LEU A 219 -2.32 -9.58 -3.23
CA LEU A 219 -3.29 -10.56 -3.74
C LEU A 219 -2.72 -11.98 -3.63
N ALA A 220 -1.43 -12.19 -3.93
CA ALA A 220 -0.75 -13.47 -3.74
C ALA A 220 -0.77 -13.91 -2.27
N GLU A 221 -0.40 -13.02 -1.35
CA GLU A 221 -0.38 -13.28 0.09
C GLU A 221 -1.79 -13.55 0.64
N GLY A 222 -2.77 -12.72 0.26
CA GLY A 222 -4.18 -12.91 0.63
C GLY A 222 -4.72 -14.27 0.18
N SER A 223 -4.44 -14.67 -1.07
CA SER A 223 -4.88 -15.94 -1.60
C SER A 223 -4.25 -17.14 -0.89
N ARG A 224 -2.98 -17.07 -0.52
CA ARG A 224 -2.28 -18.09 0.28
C ARG A 224 -2.85 -18.18 1.69
N SER A 225 -3.14 -17.03 2.31
CA SER A 225 -3.80 -16.96 3.62
C SER A 225 -5.20 -17.58 3.59
N VAL A 226 -5.99 -17.32 2.56
CA VAL A 226 -7.31 -17.94 2.34
C VAL A 226 -7.17 -19.44 2.14
N TYR A 227 -6.22 -19.88 1.33
CA TYR A 227 -5.94 -21.30 1.09
C TYR A 227 -5.55 -22.03 2.39
N ALA A 228 -4.59 -21.50 3.16
CA ALA A 228 -4.15 -22.12 4.41
C ALA A 228 -5.32 -22.25 5.41
N PHE A 229 -6.14 -21.20 5.54
CA PHE A 229 -7.30 -21.22 6.42
C PHE A 229 -8.39 -22.18 5.96
N SER A 230 -8.55 -22.38 4.66
CA SER A 230 -9.46 -23.37 4.11
C SER A 230 -8.95 -24.78 4.32
N ARG A 231 -7.63 -25.01 4.23
CA ARG A 231 -7.01 -26.30 4.55
C ARG A 231 -7.30 -26.72 5.98
N ASP A 232 -7.30 -25.77 6.90
CA ASP A 232 -7.58 -25.98 8.32
C ASP A 232 -9.08 -25.96 8.65
N HIS A 233 -9.96 -26.10 7.65
CA HIS A 233 -11.44 -26.10 7.78
C HIS A 233 -12.02 -24.83 8.44
N GLY A 234 -11.32 -23.69 8.39
CA GLY A 234 -11.76 -22.44 9.00
C GLY A 234 -12.78 -21.64 8.18
N LEU A 235 -13.04 -21.99 6.92
CA LEU A 235 -13.99 -21.32 6.04
C LEU A 235 -15.16 -22.23 5.68
N PRO A 236 -16.37 -21.66 5.46
CA PRO A 236 -17.43 -22.40 4.78
C PRO A 236 -16.95 -22.78 3.38
N PHE A 237 -17.38 -23.96 2.91
CA PHE A 237 -16.93 -24.52 1.61
C PHE A 237 -15.42 -24.73 1.49
N SER A 238 -14.73 -25.02 2.58
CA SER A 238 -13.27 -25.24 2.66
C SER A 238 -12.74 -26.20 1.59
N HIS A 239 -13.51 -27.25 1.24
CA HIS A 239 -13.15 -28.23 0.21
C HIS A 239 -13.01 -27.64 -1.20
N ILE A 240 -13.60 -26.46 -1.48
CA ILE A 240 -13.47 -25.75 -2.76
C ILE A 240 -12.20 -24.90 -2.75
N PHE A 241 -11.98 -24.14 -1.67
CA PHE A 241 -10.89 -23.17 -1.57
C PHE A 241 -9.54 -23.80 -1.20
N SER A 242 -9.53 -25.01 -0.65
CA SER A 242 -8.31 -25.79 -0.38
C SER A 242 -7.80 -26.59 -1.58
N ARG A 243 -8.41 -26.46 -2.76
CA ARG A 243 -7.95 -27.14 -3.98
C ARG A 243 -6.84 -26.34 -4.66
N VAL A 244 -5.77 -27.04 -5.02
CA VAL A 244 -4.68 -26.51 -5.84
C VAL A 244 -4.82 -27.08 -7.25
N ASP A 245 -4.70 -26.23 -8.25
CA ASP A 245 -4.68 -26.65 -9.66
C ASP A 245 -3.40 -27.46 -9.93
N SER A 246 -3.56 -28.69 -10.38
CA SER A 246 -2.45 -29.63 -10.62
C SER A 246 -1.50 -29.19 -11.77
N LYS A 247 -1.98 -28.36 -12.69
CA LYS A 247 -1.18 -27.87 -13.81
C LYS A 247 -0.40 -26.61 -13.49
N ARG A 248 -1.02 -25.71 -12.69
CA ARG A 248 -0.47 -24.38 -12.38
C ARG A 248 0.19 -24.31 -11.01
N HIS A 249 -0.09 -25.28 -10.14
CA HIS A 249 0.36 -25.32 -8.73
C HIS A 249 -0.08 -24.07 -7.93
N VAL A 250 -1.23 -23.49 -8.27
CA VAL A 250 -1.81 -22.29 -7.65
C VAL A 250 -3.21 -22.61 -7.14
N PRO A 251 -3.62 -22.14 -5.96
CA PRO A 251 -4.96 -22.28 -5.45
C PRO A 251 -5.93 -21.29 -6.12
N VAL A 252 -6.29 -21.56 -7.39
CA VAL A 252 -7.08 -20.65 -8.23
C VAL A 252 -8.37 -20.20 -7.56
N ASN A 253 -9.08 -21.10 -6.87
CA ASN A 253 -10.33 -20.76 -6.20
C ASN A 253 -10.10 -19.76 -5.04
N ALA A 254 -9.00 -19.89 -4.30
CA ALA A 254 -8.63 -18.93 -3.25
C ALA A 254 -8.25 -17.57 -3.84
N VAL A 255 -7.55 -17.55 -4.99
CA VAL A 255 -7.23 -16.31 -5.72
C VAL A 255 -8.51 -15.60 -6.17
N LEU A 256 -9.47 -16.34 -6.73
CA LEU A 256 -10.74 -15.76 -7.16
C LEU A 256 -11.59 -15.25 -5.99
N LEU A 257 -11.61 -15.96 -4.86
CA LEU A 257 -12.29 -15.45 -3.65
C LEU A 257 -11.64 -14.15 -3.15
N THR A 258 -10.31 -14.10 -3.12
CA THR A 258 -9.58 -12.88 -2.75
C THR A 258 -9.93 -11.72 -3.68
N LEU A 259 -9.96 -11.96 -5.00
CA LEU A 259 -10.37 -10.96 -5.98
C LEU A 259 -11.79 -10.45 -5.71
N VAL A 260 -12.77 -11.36 -5.53
CA VAL A 260 -14.17 -10.96 -5.30
C VAL A 260 -14.30 -10.10 -4.05
N VAL A 261 -13.59 -10.43 -2.96
CA VAL A 261 -13.61 -9.63 -1.74
C VAL A 261 -12.97 -8.25 -1.97
N GLN A 262 -11.85 -8.17 -2.67
CA GLN A 262 -11.22 -6.89 -3.00
C GLN A 262 -12.12 -6.03 -3.88
N LEU A 263 -12.74 -6.58 -4.93
CA LEU A 263 -13.69 -5.85 -5.78
C LEU A 263 -14.90 -5.34 -4.98
N ALA A 264 -15.40 -6.12 -4.03
CA ALA A 264 -16.50 -5.71 -3.16
C ALA A 264 -16.11 -4.57 -2.22
N LEU A 265 -14.86 -4.57 -1.72
CA LEU A 265 -14.33 -3.48 -0.89
C LEU A 265 -14.06 -2.21 -1.72
N ASP A 266 -13.47 -2.35 -2.91
CA ASP A 266 -13.24 -1.24 -3.83
C ASP A 266 -14.58 -0.63 -4.31
N ALA A 267 -15.66 -1.42 -4.40
CA ALA A 267 -17.00 -0.92 -4.75
C ALA A 267 -17.58 0.08 -3.73
N ILE A 268 -17.11 0.05 -2.49
CA ILE A 268 -17.56 0.99 -1.45
C ILE A 268 -17.25 2.44 -1.85
N ASP A 269 -16.19 2.64 -2.62
CA ASP A 269 -15.75 3.95 -3.10
C ASP A 269 -16.74 4.61 -4.10
N PHE A 270 -17.64 3.84 -4.72
CA PHE A 270 -18.76 4.41 -5.48
C PHE A 270 -19.69 5.28 -4.61
N GLY A 271 -19.88 4.87 -3.35
CA GLY A 271 -20.82 5.52 -2.45
C GLY A 271 -20.25 6.78 -1.79
N THR A 272 -19.13 6.68 -1.11
CA THR A 272 -18.54 7.76 -0.31
C THR A 272 -17.02 7.65 -0.24
N THR A 273 -16.33 8.81 -0.20
CA THR A 273 -14.88 8.88 0.09
C THR A 273 -14.56 8.38 1.50
N THR A 274 -15.46 8.59 2.47
CA THR A 274 -15.38 8.06 3.82
C THR A 274 -15.37 6.53 3.83
N GLY A 275 -15.98 5.88 2.84
CA GLY A 275 -15.93 4.44 2.67
C GLY A 275 -14.52 3.93 2.42
N PHE A 276 -13.76 4.58 1.56
CA PHE A 276 -12.36 4.25 1.30
C PHE A 276 -11.48 4.41 2.56
N GLU A 277 -11.64 5.52 3.30
CA GLU A 277 -10.94 5.74 4.57
C GLU A 277 -11.27 4.65 5.59
N THR A 278 -12.51 4.16 5.62
CA THR A 278 -12.93 3.05 6.48
C THR A 278 -12.22 1.75 6.10
N VAL A 279 -12.05 1.46 4.82
CA VAL A 279 -11.31 0.26 4.35
C VAL A 279 -9.83 0.35 4.74
N ILE A 280 -9.21 1.53 4.64
CA ILE A 280 -7.84 1.77 5.13
C ILE A 280 -7.76 1.52 6.64
N ALA A 281 -8.69 2.04 7.43
CA ALA A 281 -8.71 1.84 8.87
C ALA A 281 -8.86 0.36 9.24
N ILE A 282 -9.76 -0.38 8.58
CA ILE A 282 -9.95 -1.82 8.78
C ILE A 282 -8.67 -2.59 8.46
N SER A 283 -7.96 -2.22 7.39
CA SER A 283 -6.70 -2.86 7.02
C SER A 283 -5.64 -2.68 8.11
N THR A 284 -5.46 -1.45 8.60
CA THR A 284 -4.49 -1.11 9.65
C THR A 284 -4.81 -1.79 10.97
N GLU A 285 -6.08 -1.72 11.42
CA GLU A 285 -6.53 -2.37 12.65
C GLU A 285 -6.39 -3.89 12.60
N GLY A 286 -6.63 -4.50 11.44
CA GLY A 286 -6.47 -5.93 11.23
C GLY A 286 -5.05 -6.41 11.54
N PHE A 287 -4.05 -5.66 11.09
CA PHE A 287 -2.63 -5.93 11.40
C PHE A 287 -2.28 -5.64 12.86
N CYS A 288 -2.67 -4.48 13.40
CA CYS A 288 -2.36 -4.10 14.78
C CYS A 288 -2.94 -5.08 15.81
N LYS A 289 -4.18 -5.55 15.63
CA LYS A 289 -4.80 -6.54 16.54
C LYS A 289 -4.09 -7.88 16.49
N SER A 290 -3.58 -8.29 15.34
CA SER A 290 -2.81 -9.54 15.23
C SER A 290 -1.52 -9.46 16.03
N CYS A 291 -0.77 -8.37 15.92
CA CYS A 291 0.45 -8.15 16.70
C CYS A 291 0.18 -8.16 18.21
N HIS A 292 -0.88 -7.47 18.65
CA HIS A 292 -1.23 -7.42 20.07
C HIS A 292 -1.58 -8.80 20.63
N VAL A 293 -2.33 -9.62 19.92
CA VAL A 293 -2.68 -10.98 20.33
C VAL A 293 -1.41 -11.85 20.44
N THR A 294 -0.50 -11.76 19.47
CA THR A 294 0.76 -12.52 19.50
C THR A 294 1.64 -12.13 20.70
N PHE A 295 1.76 -10.83 20.99
CA PHE A 295 2.48 -10.33 22.16
C PHE A 295 1.85 -10.79 23.49
N SER A 296 0.52 -10.81 23.58
CA SER A 296 -0.18 -11.25 24.79
C SER A 296 0.04 -12.73 25.07
N PHE A 297 0.14 -13.57 24.05
CA PHE A 297 0.47 -15.00 24.23
C PHE A 297 1.91 -15.24 24.66
N LEU A 298 2.87 -14.44 24.17
CA LEU A 298 4.28 -14.54 24.56
C LEU A 298 4.57 -14.07 26.00
N HIS A 299 3.66 -13.31 26.63
CA HIS A 299 3.78 -12.86 28.02
C HIS A 299 3.09 -13.81 29.01
N CYS A 300 2.38 -14.82 28.54
CA CYS A 300 1.68 -15.81 29.39
C CYS A 300 2.45 -17.14 29.52
N GLU A 301 3.65 -17.28 28.93
CA GLU A 301 4.62 -18.33 29.17
C GLU A 301 5.78 -17.78 30.03
#